data_24e1df3ef04f5c941e4ba4f804aee3fe
#
_entry.id   24e1df3ef04f5c941e4ba4f804aee3fe
#
_cell.length_a   1.000
_cell.length_b   1.000
_cell.length_c   1.000
_cell.angle_alpha   90.00
_cell.angle_beta   90.00
_cell.angle_gamma   90.00
#
_symmetry.space_group_name_H-M   'P 1'
#
loop_
_entity.id
_entity.type
_entity.pdbx_description
1 polymer ?
#
loop_
_entity_poly.entity_id
_entity_poly.type
_entity_poly.pdbx_seq_one_letter_code
_entity_poly.pdbx_strand_id
1 'polypeptide(L)'
;MCIRDSTTEVAILALNGVVYSNSLKTGGDRLNESIISYLRRKYGILIGESTAERIKETIGCATPESELQEMEIRGRNLAEGVPNTLSISSLEVYEAMSGPLSSILQAIKNGLEQSPPELSSDISERGIVLTGGGALLRDLDVMISEQTGIPVIPADDPLTCVARGGGVALEIMDKYDIDLLSTD
;
A
#
# COMPACT_ATOMS: atom_id res chain seq x y z
N MET A 1 -4.66 -6.91 -5.28
CA MET A 1 -4.81 -5.68 -4.46
C MET A 1 -4.08 -4.53 -5.14
N CYS A 2 -4.66 -3.36 -5.20
CA CYS A 2 -4.04 -2.17 -5.76
C CYS A 2 -3.91 -1.10 -4.66
N ILE A 3 -2.72 -0.59 -4.45
CA ILE A 3 -2.46 0.51 -3.50
C ILE A 3 -1.96 1.69 -4.31
N ARG A 4 -2.78 2.74 -4.36
CA ARG A 4 -2.44 4.02 -4.98
C ARG A 4 -2.23 5.08 -3.91
N ASP A 5 -1.99 6.32 -4.31
CA ASP A 5 -1.64 7.41 -3.41
C ASP A 5 -2.64 7.59 -2.26
N SER A 6 -3.94 7.57 -2.56
CA SER A 6 -5.00 7.84 -1.57
C SER A 6 -5.81 6.62 -1.14
N THR A 7 -5.79 5.51 -1.90
CA THR A 7 -6.67 4.35 -1.68
C THR A 7 -5.96 3.02 -1.83
N THR A 8 -6.44 2.04 -1.07
CA THR A 8 -6.13 0.62 -1.26
C THR A 8 -7.38 -0.11 -1.71
N GLU A 9 -7.30 -0.84 -2.81
CA GLU A 9 -8.38 -1.65 -3.34
C GLU A 9 -8.06 -3.13 -3.18
N VAL A 10 -8.97 -3.85 -2.56
CA VAL A 10 -8.89 -5.31 -2.40
C VAL A 10 -9.98 -5.94 -3.25
N ALA A 11 -9.61 -6.83 -4.17
CA ALA A 11 -10.57 -7.53 -5.01
C ALA A 11 -10.22 -9.01 -5.10
N ILE A 12 -11.25 -9.86 -5.18
CA ILE A 12 -11.17 -11.29 -5.49
C ILE A 12 -11.83 -11.50 -6.83
N LEU A 13 -11.07 -12.09 -7.75
CA LEU A 13 -11.49 -12.35 -9.13
C LEU A 13 -11.61 -13.85 -9.34
N ALA A 14 -12.73 -14.32 -9.86
CA ALA A 14 -12.93 -15.71 -10.26
C ALA A 14 -13.88 -15.78 -11.47
N LEU A 15 -13.69 -16.77 -12.34
CA LEU A 15 -14.56 -17.03 -13.49
C LEU A 15 -14.82 -15.80 -14.37
N ASN A 16 -13.77 -14.99 -14.60
CA ASN A 16 -13.81 -13.73 -15.34
C ASN A 16 -14.70 -12.64 -14.74
N GLY A 17 -15.00 -12.72 -13.45
CA GLY A 17 -15.79 -11.72 -12.73
C GLY A 17 -15.18 -11.29 -11.41
N VAL A 18 -15.68 -10.19 -10.88
CA VAL A 18 -15.35 -9.70 -9.54
C VAL A 18 -16.29 -10.37 -8.54
N VAL A 19 -15.74 -11.20 -7.64
CA VAL A 19 -16.51 -11.87 -6.59
C VAL A 19 -16.62 -11.02 -5.35
N TYR A 20 -15.56 -10.27 -5.05
CA TYR A 20 -15.50 -9.36 -3.92
C TYR A 20 -14.68 -8.14 -4.30
N SER A 21 -15.11 -6.97 -3.89
CA SER A 21 -14.31 -5.74 -3.98
C SER A 21 -14.57 -4.84 -2.78
N ASN A 22 -13.52 -4.23 -2.28
CA ASN A 22 -13.60 -3.23 -1.24
C ASN A 22 -12.53 -2.16 -1.47
N SER A 23 -12.90 -0.90 -1.27
CA SER A 23 -12.00 0.26 -1.37
C SER A 23 -11.83 0.90 -0.01
N LEU A 24 -10.59 1.01 0.44
CA LEU A 24 -10.20 1.64 1.70
C LEU A 24 -9.53 2.98 1.40
N LYS A 25 -9.97 4.06 2.03
CA LYS A 25 -9.33 5.39 1.94
C LYS A 25 -8.05 5.45 2.79
N THR A 26 -7.13 4.55 2.48
CA THR A 26 -5.81 4.47 3.10
C THR A 26 -4.83 4.03 2.02
N GLY A 27 -3.86 4.85 1.71
CA GLY A 27 -2.83 4.59 0.70
C GLY A 27 -1.57 5.37 1.03
N GLY A 28 -0.76 5.71 0.04
CA GLY A 28 0.50 6.42 0.18
C GLY A 28 0.40 7.73 0.94
N ASP A 29 -0.64 8.54 0.66
CA ASP A 29 -0.89 9.83 1.32
C ASP A 29 -1.10 9.64 2.84
N ARG A 30 -1.87 8.61 3.23
CA ARG A 30 -2.12 8.34 4.64
C ARG A 30 -0.87 7.87 5.38
N LEU A 31 0.02 7.14 4.69
CA LEU A 31 1.34 6.79 5.22
C LEU A 31 2.20 8.04 5.40
N ASN A 32 2.22 8.97 4.43
CA ASN A 32 2.92 10.24 4.51
C ASN A 32 2.41 11.10 5.69
N GLU A 33 1.10 11.26 5.82
CA GLU A 33 0.48 11.98 6.95
C GLU A 33 0.86 11.39 8.31
N SER A 34 0.94 10.06 8.42
CA SER A 34 1.31 9.40 9.66
C SER A 34 2.77 9.66 10.03
N ILE A 35 3.69 9.68 9.06
CA ILE A 35 5.10 10.05 9.25
C ILE A 35 5.21 11.51 9.72
N ILE A 36 4.52 12.45 9.04
CA ILE A 36 4.49 13.87 9.43
C ILE A 36 3.99 14.02 10.88
N SER A 37 2.90 13.34 11.21
CA SER A 37 2.28 13.39 12.54
C SER A 37 3.19 12.79 13.62
N TYR A 38 3.90 11.71 13.31
CA TYR A 38 4.85 11.07 14.22
C TYR A 38 6.04 12.00 14.54
N LEU A 39 6.68 12.56 13.51
CA LEU A 39 7.82 13.47 13.68
C LEU A 39 7.43 14.75 14.44
N ARG A 40 6.23 15.26 14.15
CA ARG A 40 5.68 16.41 14.88
C ARG A 40 5.49 16.10 16.38
N ARG A 41 4.94 14.93 16.72
CA ARG A 41 4.67 14.56 18.12
C ARG A 41 5.92 14.20 18.88
N LYS A 42 6.83 13.43 18.27
CA LYS A 42 8.01 12.89 18.94
C LYS A 42 9.15 13.91 19.06
N TYR A 43 9.36 14.68 18.00
CA TYR A 43 10.52 15.57 17.88
C TYR A 43 10.16 17.06 17.81
N GLY A 44 8.88 17.41 17.73
CA GLY A 44 8.47 18.80 17.53
C GLY A 44 8.93 19.37 16.19
N ILE A 45 9.18 18.52 15.20
CA ILE A 45 9.65 18.92 13.85
C ILE A 45 8.52 18.77 12.86
N LEU A 46 8.31 19.83 12.07
CA LEU A 46 7.38 19.85 10.95
C LEU A 46 8.14 19.67 9.64
N ILE A 47 7.75 18.66 8.87
CA ILE A 47 8.21 18.39 7.51
C ILE A 47 7.07 18.55 6.52
N GLY A 48 7.39 18.76 5.24
CA GLY A 48 6.43 18.77 4.13
C GLY A 48 6.14 17.35 3.61
N GLU A 49 5.07 17.26 2.82
CA GLU A 49 4.59 16.00 2.22
C GLU A 49 5.66 15.33 1.34
N SER A 50 6.33 16.09 0.48
CA SER A 50 7.42 15.58 -0.36
C SER A 50 8.60 15.01 0.44
N THR A 51 8.86 15.55 1.63
CA THR A 51 9.88 15.00 2.52
C THR A 51 9.40 13.69 3.14
N ALA A 52 8.13 13.61 3.57
CA ALA A 52 7.56 12.38 4.10
C ALA A 52 7.52 11.26 3.05
N GLU A 53 7.16 11.58 1.82
CA GLU A 53 7.20 10.65 0.71
C GLU A 53 8.60 10.10 0.45
N ARG A 54 9.62 10.98 0.38
CA ARG A 54 11.00 10.56 0.25
C ARG A 54 11.47 9.67 1.40
N ILE A 55 11.05 9.94 2.65
CA ILE A 55 11.35 9.10 3.81
C ILE A 55 10.74 7.71 3.62
N LYS A 56 9.46 7.67 3.28
CA LYS A 56 8.73 6.42 3.01
C LYS A 56 9.39 5.59 1.92
N GLU A 57 9.77 6.20 0.81
CA GLU A 57 10.41 5.52 -0.33
C GLU A 57 11.84 5.06 -0.03
N THR A 58 12.60 5.82 0.77
CA THR A 58 14.02 5.53 1.02
C THR A 58 14.22 4.51 2.13
N ILE A 59 13.56 4.70 3.28
CA ILE A 59 13.77 3.88 4.48
C ILE A 59 12.48 3.28 5.04
N GLY A 60 11.33 3.52 4.41
CA GLY A 60 10.06 2.92 4.84
C GLY A 60 10.08 1.40 4.73
N CYS A 61 9.47 0.72 5.71
CA CYS A 61 9.32 -0.72 5.73
C CYS A 61 7.99 -1.10 6.40
N ALA A 62 7.51 -2.29 6.08
CA ALA A 62 6.24 -2.79 6.60
C ALA A 62 6.42 -3.74 7.80
N THR A 63 7.64 -4.13 8.13
CA THR A 63 7.95 -5.01 9.27
C THR A 63 9.05 -4.40 10.15
N PRO A 64 9.05 -4.65 11.47
CA PRO A 64 10.11 -4.17 12.35
C PRO A 64 11.41 -4.97 12.22
N GLU A 65 11.36 -6.15 11.62
CA GLU A 65 12.50 -7.03 11.37
C GLU A 65 13.29 -6.65 10.11
N SER A 66 12.78 -5.69 9.33
CA SER A 66 13.48 -5.15 8.16
C SER A 66 14.84 -4.59 8.53
N GLU A 67 15.79 -4.66 7.60
CA GLU A 67 17.13 -4.10 7.78
C GLU A 67 17.07 -2.64 8.26
N LEU A 68 17.78 -2.36 9.36
CA LEU A 68 17.83 -1.03 9.93
C LEU A 68 18.56 -0.07 8.99
N GLN A 69 17.87 0.98 8.61
CA GLN A 69 18.40 2.07 7.80
C GLN A 69 18.18 3.40 8.51
N GLU A 70 19.06 4.35 8.30
CA GLU A 70 18.97 5.70 8.84
C GLU A 70 19.03 6.75 7.74
N MET A 71 18.33 7.87 7.96
CA MET A 71 18.27 8.97 7.02
C MET A 71 18.27 10.30 7.75
N GLU A 72 19.12 11.23 7.28
CA GLU A 72 19.04 12.62 7.74
C GLU A 72 17.93 13.37 7.00
N ILE A 73 17.10 14.05 7.78
CA ILE A 73 16.01 14.89 7.29
C ILE A 73 16.14 16.30 7.85
N ARG A 74 15.59 17.27 7.11
CA ARG A 74 15.48 18.66 7.54
C ARG A 74 14.01 19.04 7.68
N GLY A 75 13.69 19.66 8.80
CA GLY A 75 12.36 20.19 9.05
C GLY A 75 12.42 21.44 9.90
N ARG A 76 11.28 22.07 10.12
CA ARG A 76 11.17 23.26 10.97
C ARG A 76 10.90 22.83 12.41
N ASN A 77 11.76 23.23 13.34
CA ASN A 77 11.51 23.11 14.78
C ASN A 77 10.31 24.00 15.15
N LEU A 78 9.29 23.43 15.76
CA LEU A 78 8.05 24.14 16.08
C LEU A 78 8.20 25.08 17.28
N ALA A 79 9.14 24.81 18.18
CA ALA A 79 9.38 25.65 19.36
C ALA A 79 10.18 26.90 19.00
N GLU A 80 11.17 26.77 18.15
CA GLU A 80 12.13 27.85 17.83
C GLU A 80 11.83 28.49 16.47
N GLY A 81 11.04 27.85 15.61
CA GLY A 81 10.68 28.33 14.28
C GLY A 81 11.80 28.21 13.22
N VAL A 82 12.97 27.69 13.60
CA VAL A 82 14.15 27.58 12.73
C VAL A 82 14.29 26.19 12.10
N PRO A 83 14.99 26.07 10.97
CA PRO A 83 15.32 24.76 10.42
C PRO A 83 16.19 23.95 11.37
N ASN A 84 15.88 22.66 11.50
CA ASN A 84 16.67 21.70 12.26
C ASN A 84 16.89 20.42 11.42
N THR A 85 18.01 19.76 11.65
CA THR A 85 18.37 18.48 11.04
C THR A 85 18.21 17.36 12.09
N LEU A 86 17.62 16.25 11.69
CA LEU A 86 17.37 15.09 12.54
C LEU A 86 17.72 13.81 11.77
N SER A 87 18.35 12.83 12.43
CA SER A 87 18.46 11.46 11.92
C SER A 87 17.27 10.66 12.41
N ILE A 88 16.64 9.91 11.49
CA ILE A 88 15.53 8.99 11.77
C ILE A 88 15.86 7.61 11.24
N SER A 89 15.35 6.59 11.91
CA SER A 89 15.54 5.19 11.53
C SER A 89 14.31 4.59 10.83
N SER A 90 14.53 3.51 10.06
CA SER A 90 13.45 2.74 9.44
C SER A 90 12.47 2.18 10.47
N LEU A 91 12.94 1.82 11.68
CA LEU A 91 12.07 1.36 12.76
C LEU A 91 11.09 2.45 13.22
N GLU A 92 11.54 3.70 13.31
CA GLU A 92 10.67 4.83 13.66
C GLU A 92 9.65 5.13 12.55
N VAL A 93 10.06 4.96 11.30
CA VAL A 93 9.14 5.10 10.15
C VAL A 93 8.11 3.99 10.16
N TYR A 94 8.49 2.75 10.45
CA TYR A 94 7.56 1.64 10.65
C TYR A 94 6.56 1.95 11.78
N GLU A 95 7.04 2.39 12.97
CA GLU A 95 6.18 2.79 14.08
C GLU A 95 5.15 3.85 13.64
N ALA A 96 5.60 4.84 12.87
CA ALA A 96 4.73 5.88 12.34
C ALA A 96 3.62 5.33 11.43
N MET A 97 3.96 4.37 10.58
CA MET A 97 3.06 3.79 9.56
C MET A 97 2.22 2.62 10.07
N SER A 98 2.48 2.10 11.28
CA SER A 98 1.84 0.89 11.82
C SER A 98 0.31 0.94 11.81
N GLY A 99 -0.31 2.08 12.10
CA GLY A 99 -1.76 2.26 12.08
C GLY A 99 -2.37 2.08 10.67
N PRO A 100 -1.94 2.85 9.67
CA PRO A 100 -2.36 2.65 8.28
C PRO A 100 -2.08 1.25 7.74
N LEU A 101 -0.91 0.66 8.02
CA LEU A 101 -0.56 -0.71 7.61
C LEU A 101 -1.51 -1.74 8.21
N SER A 102 -1.86 -1.61 9.49
CA SER A 102 -2.86 -2.47 10.15
C SER A 102 -4.23 -2.34 9.51
N SER A 103 -4.63 -1.14 9.08
CA SER A 103 -5.91 -0.93 8.39
C SER A 103 -5.95 -1.61 7.02
N ILE A 104 -4.84 -1.58 6.28
CA ILE A 104 -4.69 -2.29 5.00
C ILE A 104 -4.80 -3.80 5.23
N LEU A 105 -4.06 -4.32 6.20
CA LEU A 105 -4.08 -5.74 6.55
C LEU A 105 -5.49 -6.22 6.94
N GLN A 106 -6.21 -5.41 7.74
CA GLN A 106 -7.58 -5.74 8.12
C GLN A 106 -8.53 -5.76 6.92
N ALA A 107 -8.38 -4.86 5.96
CA ALA A 107 -9.17 -4.88 4.73
C ALA A 107 -8.94 -6.15 3.90
N ILE A 108 -7.68 -6.64 3.85
CA ILE A 108 -7.34 -7.90 3.19
C ILE A 108 -8.00 -9.08 3.93
N LYS A 109 -7.85 -9.16 5.26
CA LYS A 109 -8.45 -10.23 6.07
C LYS A 109 -9.97 -10.25 5.91
N ASN A 110 -10.62 -9.10 5.94
CA ASN A 110 -12.07 -9.00 5.70
C ASN A 110 -12.47 -9.52 4.31
N GLY A 111 -11.66 -9.24 3.28
CA GLY A 111 -11.89 -9.75 1.93
C GLY A 111 -11.78 -11.28 1.87
N LEU A 112 -10.78 -11.85 2.53
CA LEU A 112 -10.61 -13.31 2.62
C LEU A 112 -11.76 -13.97 3.38
N GLU A 113 -12.22 -13.40 4.48
CA GLU A 113 -13.35 -13.91 5.28
C GLU A 113 -14.69 -13.87 4.51
N GLN A 114 -14.87 -12.85 3.65
CA GLN A 114 -16.10 -12.71 2.86
C GLN A 114 -16.06 -13.49 1.53
N SER A 115 -14.93 -14.11 1.22
CA SER A 115 -14.81 -14.92 0.01
C SER A 115 -15.57 -16.23 0.15
N PRO A 116 -16.20 -16.74 -0.94
CA PRO A 116 -16.79 -18.07 -0.94
C PRO A 116 -15.79 -19.15 -0.53
N PRO A 117 -16.17 -20.12 0.33
CA PRO A 117 -15.26 -21.18 0.80
C PRO A 117 -14.61 -21.98 -0.34
N GLU A 118 -15.30 -22.12 -1.46
CA GLU A 118 -14.82 -22.84 -2.64
C GLU A 118 -13.59 -22.17 -3.27
N LEU A 119 -13.44 -20.86 -3.09
CA LEU A 119 -12.29 -20.11 -3.61
C LEU A 119 -11.10 -20.10 -2.64
N SER A 120 -11.30 -20.52 -1.38
CA SER A 120 -10.24 -20.44 -0.37
C SER A 120 -9.01 -21.29 -0.73
N SER A 121 -9.22 -22.47 -1.32
CA SER A 121 -8.15 -23.34 -1.79
C SER A 121 -7.36 -22.68 -2.92
N ASP A 122 -8.05 -22.13 -3.91
CA ASP A 122 -7.46 -21.46 -5.06
C ASP A 122 -6.67 -20.22 -4.62
N ILE A 123 -7.19 -19.44 -3.66
CA ILE A 123 -6.50 -18.26 -3.12
C ILE A 123 -5.21 -18.69 -2.38
N SER A 124 -5.27 -19.78 -1.59
CA SER A 124 -4.11 -20.30 -0.88
C SER A 124 -3.00 -20.78 -1.82
N GLU A 125 -3.37 -21.35 -2.98
CA GLU A 125 -2.41 -21.84 -3.97
C GLU A 125 -1.86 -20.72 -4.88
N ARG A 126 -2.74 -19.82 -5.34
CA ARG A 126 -2.37 -18.76 -6.30
C ARG A 126 -1.77 -17.53 -5.64
N GLY A 127 -2.12 -17.28 -4.38
CA GLY A 127 -1.61 -16.18 -3.60
C GLY A 127 -2.33 -14.84 -3.87
N ILE A 128 -1.77 -13.79 -3.26
CA ILE A 128 -2.21 -12.40 -3.38
C ILE A 128 -1.25 -11.66 -4.30
N VAL A 129 -1.76 -10.99 -5.31
CA VAL A 129 -0.95 -10.13 -6.19
C VAL A 129 -1.06 -8.68 -5.72
N LEU A 130 0.09 -8.04 -5.47
CA LEU A 130 0.19 -6.62 -5.12
C LEU A 130 0.45 -5.77 -6.35
N THR A 131 -0.28 -4.67 -6.50
CA THR A 131 -0.10 -3.69 -7.58
C THR A 131 -0.15 -2.26 -7.06
N GLY A 132 0.27 -1.31 -7.87
CA GLY A 132 0.33 0.11 -7.49
C GLY A 132 1.60 0.48 -6.72
N GLY A 133 1.83 1.77 -6.52
CA GLY A 133 3.04 2.30 -5.87
C GLY A 133 3.25 1.79 -4.45
N GLY A 134 2.17 1.55 -3.70
CA GLY A 134 2.25 0.98 -2.36
C GLY A 134 2.84 -0.43 -2.30
N ALA A 135 2.76 -1.20 -3.41
CA ALA A 135 3.39 -2.52 -3.50
C ALA A 135 4.92 -2.47 -3.46
N LEU A 136 5.51 -1.30 -3.66
CA LEU A 136 6.96 -1.06 -3.58
C LEU A 136 7.47 -0.78 -2.16
N LEU A 137 6.56 -0.65 -1.18
CA LEU A 137 6.97 -0.51 0.21
C LEU A 137 7.71 -1.78 0.65
N ARG A 138 8.92 -1.60 1.17
CA ARG A 138 9.79 -2.71 1.57
C ARG A 138 9.11 -3.63 2.58
N ASP A 139 9.20 -4.95 2.31
CA ASP A 139 8.64 -6.03 3.14
C ASP A 139 7.12 -6.00 3.36
N LEU A 140 6.37 -5.29 2.50
CA LEU A 140 4.90 -5.28 2.56
C LEU A 140 4.32 -6.66 2.21
N ASP A 141 4.89 -7.32 1.22
CA ASP A 141 4.56 -8.69 0.83
C ASP A 141 4.85 -9.69 1.95
N VAL A 142 5.98 -9.53 2.62
CA VAL A 142 6.35 -10.35 3.80
C VAL A 142 5.33 -10.16 4.92
N MET A 143 5.02 -8.91 5.29
CA MET A 143 4.03 -8.60 6.34
C MET A 143 2.67 -9.23 6.04
N ILE A 144 2.17 -9.09 4.82
CA ILE A 144 0.86 -9.63 4.45
C ILE A 144 0.92 -11.16 4.45
N SER A 145 1.98 -11.77 3.91
CA SER A 145 2.14 -13.22 3.86
C SER A 145 2.19 -13.84 5.25
N GLU A 146 2.97 -13.27 6.17
CA GLU A 146 3.06 -13.75 7.55
C GLU A 146 1.73 -13.64 8.30
N GLN A 147 0.99 -12.56 8.06
CA GLN A 147 -0.27 -12.29 8.76
C GLN A 147 -1.48 -13.01 8.19
N THR A 148 -1.42 -13.50 6.95
CA THR A 148 -2.51 -14.21 6.29
C THR A 148 -2.21 -15.68 6.07
N GLY A 149 -0.94 -16.10 6.10
CA GLY A 149 -0.51 -17.45 5.72
C GLY A 149 -0.59 -17.73 4.22
N ILE A 150 -0.83 -16.69 3.39
CA ILE A 150 -1.01 -16.81 1.94
C ILE A 150 0.22 -16.24 1.23
N PRO A 151 0.75 -16.89 0.18
CA PRO A 151 1.82 -16.32 -0.62
C PRO A 151 1.43 -14.96 -1.20
N VAL A 152 2.35 -13.99 -1.18
CA VAL A 152 2.13 -12.64 -1.70
C VAL A 152 3.19 -12.32 -2.73
N ILE A 153 2.77 -11.86 -3.90
CA ILE A 153 3.64 -11.62 -5.05
C ILE A 153 3.43 -10.19 -5.54
N PRO A 154 4.43 -9.31 -5.47
CA PRO A 154 4.39 -8.04 -6.18
C PRO A 154 4.31 -8.29 -7.69
N ALA A 155 3.44 -7.56 -8.38
CA ALA A 155 3.32 -7.66 -9.83
C ALA A 155 4.57 -7.09 -10.53
N ASP A 156 4.86 -7.57 -11.74
CA ASP A 156 5.87 -6.97 -12.59
C ASP A 156 5.47 -5.53 -12.92
N ASP A 157 6.37 -4.58 -12.62
CA ASP A 157 6.15 -3.14 -12.79
C ASP A 157 4.79 -2.67 -12.20
N PRO A 158 4.65 -2.72 -10.87
CA PRO A 158 3.36 -2.52 -10.20
C PRO A 158 2.76 -1.14 -10.42
N LEU A 159 3.57 -0.13 -10.75
CA LEU A 159 3.11 1.24 -11.03
C LEU A 159 2.29 1.32 -12.32
N THR A 160 2.59 0.52 -13.32
CA THR A 160 1.93 0.57 -14.64
C THR A 160 0.79 -0.41 -14.81
N CYS A 161 0.55 -1.31 -13.84
CA CYS A 161 -0.47 -2.36 -13.94
C CYS A 161 -1.86 -1.83 -14.29
N VAL A 162 -2.30 -0.74 -13.65
CA VAL A 162 -3.63 -0.15 -13.91
C VAL A 162 -3.72 0.42 -15.33
N ALA A 163 -2.69 1.14 -15.76
CA ALA A 163 -2.65 1.72 -17.11
C ALA A 163 -2.59 0.63 -18.19
N ARG A 164 -1.76 -0.41 -17.99
CA ARG A 164 -1.68 -1.57 -18.90
C ARG A 164 -3.02 -2.31 -18.97
N GLY A 165 -3.65 -2.54 -17.80
CA GLY A 165 -4.96 -3.18 -17.74
C GLY A 165 -6.04 -2.39 -18.48
N GLY A 166 -6.05 -1.06 -18.34
CA GLY A 166 -6.93 -0.19 -19.09
C GLY A 166 -6.71 -0.26 -20.61
N GLY A 167 -5.44 -0.30 -21.05
CA GLY A 167 -5.10 -0.50 -22.47
C GLY A 167 -5.62 -1.83 -23.01
N VAL A 168 -5.41 -2.93 -22.29
CA VAL A 168 -5.92 -4.25 -22.68
C VAL A 168 -7.45 -4.27 -22.70
N ALA A 169 -8.11 -3.60 -21.74
CA ALA A 169 -9.57 -3.51 -21.73
C ALA A 169 -10.11 -2.81 -22.99
N LEU A 170 -9.50 -1.69 -23.41
CA LEU A 170 -9.87 -1.00 -24.64
C LEU A 170 -9.70 -1.87 -25.89
N GLU A 171 -8.59 -2.61 -26.01
CA GLU A 171 -8.36 -3.53 -27.12
C GLU A 171 -9.39 -4.66 -27.16
N ILE A 172 -9.83 -5.16 -26.00
CA ILE A 172 -10.89 -6.19 -25.92
C ILE A 172 -12.24 -5.62 -26.32
N MET A 173 -12.58 -4.39 -25.90
CA MET A 173 -13.81 -3.71 -26.29
C MET A 173 -13.89 -3.58 -27.81
N ASP A 174 -12.84 -3.06 -28.44
CA ASP A 174 -12.80 -2.89 -29.90
C ASP A 174 -12.90 -4.22 -30.64
N LYS A 175 -12.25 -5.28 -30.13
CA LYS A 175 -12.20 -6.57 -30.79
C LYS A 175 -13.50 -7.38 -30.71
N TYR A 176 -14.24 -7.24 -29.61
CA TYR A 176 -15.42 -8.05 -29.29
C TYR A 176 -16.71 -7.26 -29.25
N ASP A 177 -16.70 -5.96 -29.55
CA ASP A 177 -17.84 -5.04 -29.47
C ASP A 177 -18.57 -5.12 -28.12
N ILE A 178 -17.76 -5.15 -27.03
CA ILE A 178 -18.25 -5.28 -25.66
C ILE A 178 -18.37 -3.87 -25.06
N ASP A 179 -19.54 -3.50 -24.58
CA ASP A 179 -19.73 -2.30 -23.76
C ASP A 179 -19.48 -2.61 -22.28
N LEU A 180 -18.28 -2.25 -21.79
CA LEU A 180 -17.91 -2.41 -20.37
C LEU A 180 -18.53 -1.33 -19.47
N LEU A 181 -19.20 -0.34 -20.04
CA LEU A 181 -19.78 0.79 -19.30
C LEU A 181 -21.31 0.66 -19.12
N SER A 182 -21.95 -0.30 -19.77
CA SER A 182 -23.35 -0.62 -19.53
C SER A 182 -23.47 -1.38 -18.20
N THR A 183 -23.85 -0.67 -17.16
CA THR A 183 -24.34 -1.27 -15.90
C THR A 183 -25.84 -1.53 -16.06
N ASP A 184 -26.24 -2.79 -16.26
CA ASP A 184 -27.58 -3.26 -16.00
C ASP A 184 -27.87 -3.34 -14.49
#